data_240fd863489bfefc391529077659e7ea
#
_entry.id   240fd863489bfefc391529077659e7ea
#
_cell.length_a   1.000
_cell.length_b   1.000
_cell.length_c   1.000
_cell.angle_alpha   90.00
_cell.angle_beta   90.00
_cell.angle_gamma   90.00
#
_symmetry.space_group_name_H-M   'P 1'
#
loop_
_entity.id
_entity.type
_entity.pdbx_description
1 polymer ?
#
loop_
_entity_poly.entity_id
_entity_poly.type
_entity_poly.pdbx_seq_one_letter_code
_entity_poly.pdbx_strand_id
1 'polypeptide(L)'
;MSRFNPERLKEIRIVRKMNLSQLAEKLGLTKQAVSKYELGKNMPSPEFLNKMLNILSISRDYLTKNSIDTNRTCSSLFFRAASTTTETERCYANIICKWGYEITQGMNIFENIPNVNFPNLNEELTILEKAAYLRRFWKLGNTPIDNITSVLEDNGIFVFIVDSSELHTDAYSKIINGIPIIILNEYKGTAVRWRFDLCHELGHLVLHKNLSATEFEFNAERVEKEASLFASCFLMPKESFGNSVVTPKLEDFIELKKEWKVSITAMLYNCEHFGIISNNKYIALLKQLSKKGWRKKEPFDDEFEFEKSKYFHNYAEKYLTDKNNFEQFNNLVRLPIKDIERLCSLPEGYFAEYNNGVTTNDDDTTSHRQLDLFN
;
A
#
# COMPACT_ATOMS: atom_id res chain seq x y z
N MET A 1 16.74 -29.47 11.39
CA MET A 1 17.05 -28.03 11.52
C MET A 1 16.66 -27.34 10.23
N SER A 2 15.79 -26.33 10.28
CA SER A 2 15.43 -25.52 9.10
C SER A 2 16.67 -24.82 8.55
N ARG A 3 16.85 -24.89 7.23
CA ARG A 3 18.05 -24.37 6.53
C ARG A 3 17.93 -22.86 6.38
N PHE A 4 19.03 -22.12 6.60
CA PHE A 4 19.14 -20.69 6.29
C PHE A 4 18.69 -20.38 4.86
N ASN A 5 17.84 -19.37 4.71
CA ASN A 5 17.35 -18.91 3.41
C ASN A 5 18.07 -17.62 2.97
N PRO A 6 18.91 -17.66 1.96
CA PRO A 6 19.66 -16.51 1.46
C PRO A 6 18.77 -15.37 0.95
N GLU A 7 17.63 -15.72 0.35
CA GLU A 7 16.69 -14.74 -0.18
C GLU A 7 16.08 -13.90 0.93
N ARG A 8 15.74 -14.51 2.07
CA ARG A 8 15.22 -13.79 3.25
C ARG A 8 16.23 -12.80 3.83
N LEU A 9 17.53 -13.12 3.79
CA LEU A 9 18.56 -12.16 4.19
C LEU A 9 18.59 -10.95 3.25
N LYS A 10 18.52 -11.18 1.94
CA LYS A 10 18.46 -10.11 0.94
C LYS A 10 17.21 -9.25 1.12
N GLU A 11 16.04 -9.87 1.33
CA GLU A 11 14.77 -9.19 1.55
C GLU A 11 14.86 -8.24 2.74
N ILE A 12 15.24 -8.75 3.92
CA ILE A 12 15.26 -7.91 5.13
C ILE A 12 16.30 -6.81 5.04
N ARG A 13 17.47 -7.04 4.42
CA ARG A 13 18.46 -5.98 4.20
C ARG A 13 17.86 -4.84 3.38
N ILE A 14 17.13 -5.15 2.30
CA ILE A 14 16.46 -4.15 1.46
C ILE A 14 15.39 -3.41 2.27
N VAL A 15 14.57 -4.14 3.04
CA VAL A 15 13.53 -3.53 3.89
C VAL A 15 14.13 -2.63 4.97
N ARG A 16 15.31 -2.98 5.51
CA ARG A 16 16.08 -2.12 6.43
C ARG A 16 16.87 -1.02 5.71
N LYS A 17 16.64 -0.82 4.40
CA LYS A 17 17.26 0.22 3.57
C LYS A 17 18.80 0.19 3.61
N MET A 18 19.38 -1.00 3.75
CA MET A 18 20.84 -1.20 3.78
C MET A 18 21.35 -1.69 2.42
N ASN A 19 22.45 -1.11 1.95
CA ASN A 19 23.22 -1.74 0.90
C ASN A 19 24.15 -2.83 1.46
N LEU A 20 24.76 -3.63 0.58
CA LEU A 20 25.66 -4.72 0.98
C LEU A 20 26.85 -4.25 1.83
N SER A 21 27.38 -3.06 1.57
CA SER A 21 28.52 -2.52 2.30
C SER A 21 28.13 -2.11 3.72
N GLN A 22 26.98 -1.47 3.88
CA GLN A 22 26.45 -1.06 5.20
C GLN A 22 26.13 -2.26 6.09
N LEU A 23 25.53 -3.33 5.53
CA LEU A 23 25.29 -4.56 6.30
C LEU A 23 26.63 -5.25 6.66
N ALA A 24 27.57 -5.30 5.72
CA ALA A 24 28.89 -5.88 5.97
C ALA A 24 29.65 -5.15 7.09
N GLU A 25 29.65 -3.82 7.07
CA GLU A 25 30.26 -3.00 8.11
C GLU A 25 29.68 -3.29 9.50
N LYS A 26 28.32 -3.32 9.62
CA LYS A 26 27.64 -3.64 10.88
C LYS A 26 27.95 -5.05 11.39
N LEU A 27 28.19 -5.99 10.49
CA LEU A 27 28.53 -7.38 10.82
C LEU A 27 30.02 -7.59 11.11
N GLY A 28 30.89 -6.61 10.79
CA GLY A 28 32.35 -6.79 10.83
C GLY A 28 32.85 -7.74 9.75
N LEU A 29 32.21 -7.73 8.57
CA LEU A 29 32.49 -8.60 7.42
C LEU A 29 32.87 -7.79 6.18
N THR A 30 33.37 -8.48 5.16
CA THR A 30 33.53 -7.87 3.83
C THR A 30 32.22 -7.89 3.05
N LYS A 31 32.05 -6.93 2.12
CA LYS A 31 30.91 -6.89 1.19
C LYS A 31 30.75 -8.22 0.42
N GLN A 32 31.89 -8.83 0.02
CA GLN A 32 31.90 -10.10 -0.69
C GLN A 32 31.38 -11.25 0.17
N ALA A 33 31.66 -11.26 1.48
CA ALA A 33 31.15 -12.29 2.39
C ALA A 33 29.62 -12.20 2.50
N VAL A 34 29.05 -11.02 2.72
CA VAL A 34 27.61 -10.83 2.75
C VAL A 34 26.96 -11.19 1.43
N SER A 35 27.54 -10.77 0.30
CA SER A 35 27.06 -11.15 -1.04
C SER A 35 27.03 -12.66 -1.24
N LYS A 36 28.05 -13.41 -0.77
CA LYS A 36 28.07 -14.87 -0.85
C LYS A 36 26.96 -15.50 0.00
N TYR A 37 26.61 -14.91 1.14
CA TYR A 37 25.47 -15.37 1.96
C TYR A 37 24.14 -15.14 1.22
N GLU A 38 23.90 -13.97 0.64
CA GLU A 38 22.69 -13.67 -0.13
C GLU A 38 22.54 -14.47 -1.43
N LEU A 39 23.65 -14.94 -1.99
CA LEU A 39 23.68 -15.85 -3.16
C LEU A 39 23.63 -17.33 -2.78
N GLY A 40 23.57 -17.66 -1.49
CA GLY A 40 23.56 -19.05 -1.02
C GLY A 40 24.86 -19.80 -1.27
N LYS A 41 25.96 -19.12 -1.64
CA LYS A 41 27.26 -19.74 -1.90
C LYS A 41 27.98 -20.15 -0.61
N ASN A 42 27.71 -19.46 0.47
CA ASN A 42 28.26 -19.74 1.80
C ASN A 42 27.14 -19.67 2.85
N MET A 43 27.29 -20.41 3.94
CA MET A 43 26.43 -20.32 5.12
C MET A 43 27.10 -19.44 6.17
N PRO A 44 26.36 -18.53 6.84
CA PRO A 44 26.89 -17.81 7.99
C PRO A 44 27.14 -18.75 9.16
N SER A 45 28.22 -18.49 9.94
CA SER A 45 28.43 -19.21 11.19
C SER A 45 27.34 -18.86 12.22
N PRO A 46 27.13 -19.68 13.27
CA PRO A 46 26.16 -19.38 14.32
C PRO A 46 26.35 -18.02 14.96
N GLU A 47 27.59 -17.56 15.10
CA GLU A 47 27.94 -16.24 15.64
C GLU A 47 27.42 -15.12 14.73
N PHE A 48 27.73 -15.19 13.43
CA PHE A 48 27.26 -14.18 12.47
C PHE A 48 25.76 -14.24 12.26
N LEU A 49 25.16 -15.42 12.34
CA LEU A 49 23.71 -15.56 12.31
C LEU A 49 23.07 -14.78 13.47
N ASN A 50 23.55 -14.94 14.71
CA ASN A 50 23.07 -14.21 15.87
C ASN A 50 23.28 -12.69 15.74
N LYS A 51 24.44 -12.25 15.22
CA LYS A 51 24.65 -10.83 14.90
C LYS A 51 23.64 -10.29 13.90
N MET A 52 23.32 -11.06 12.83
CA MET A 52 22.29 -10.69 11.84
C MET A 52 20.92 -10.54 12.50
N LEU A 53 20.51 -11.48 13.37
CA LEU A 53 19.22 -11.41 14.08
C LEU A 53 19.08 -10.09 14.84
N ASN A 54 20.12 -9.70 15.60
CA ASN A 54 20.11 -8.47 16.39
C ASN A 54 20.13 -7.20 15.51
N ILE A 55 21.07 -7.13 14.56
CA ILE A 55 21.24 -5.94 13.69
C ILE A 55 20.02 -5.67 12.82
N LEU A 56 19.36 -6.73 12.33
CA LEU A 56 18.22 -6.63 11.44
C LEU A 56 16.87 -6.68 12.19
N SER A 57 16.91 -6.90 13.53
CA SER A 57 15.73 -7.04 14.40
C SER A 57 14.74 -8.08 13.86
N ILE A 58 15.23 -9.32 13.70
CA ILE A 58 14.47 -10.45 13.13
C ILE A 58 14.64 -11.71 14.00
N SER A 59 13.69 -12.64 13.85
CA SER A 59 13.79 -13.97 14.46
C SER A 59 14.60 -14.93 13.57
N ARG A 60 15.08 -16.02 14.16
CA ARG A 60 15.70 -17.11 13.41
C ARG A 60 14.70 -17.75 12.43
N ASP A 61 13.43 -17.83 12.81
CA ASP A 61 12.38 -18.44 12.00
C ASP A 61 12.11 -17.64 10.73
N TYR A 62 12.25 -16.31 10.77
CA TYR A 62 12.23 -15.48 9.57
C TYR A 62 13.30 -15.91 8.55
N LEU A 63 14.56 -16.07 8.99
CA LEU A 63 15.68 -16.46 8.10
C LEU A 63 15.63 -17.91 7.61
N THR A 64 14.77 -18.74 8.17
CA THR A 64 14.63 -20.16 7.77
C THR A 64 13.34 -20.45 7.02
N LYS A 65 12.44 -19.47 6.89
CA LYS A 65 11.20 -19.59 6.15
C LYS A 65 11.49 -19.67 4.64
N ASN A 66 10.83 -20.61 3.96
CA ASN A 66 10.88 -20.64 2.50
C ASN A 66 10.27 -19.36 1.93
N SER A 67 10.92 -18.80 0.92
CA SER A 67 10.36 -17.67 0.17
C SER A 67 9.21 -18.14 -0.70
N ILE A 68 8.18 -17.32 -0.81
CA ILE A 68 7.10 -17.56 -1.75
C ILE A 68 7.64 -17.29 -3.16
N ASP A 69 7.50 -18.26 -4.05
CA ASP A 69 7.82 -18.04 -5.46
C ASP A 69 6.76 -17.15 -6.09
N THR A 70 7.10 -15.88 -6.19
CA THR A 70 6.23 -14.86 -6.80
C THR A 70 6.37 -14.78 -8.31
N ASN A 71 7.28 -15.56 -8.93
CA ASN A 71 7.55 -15.47 -10.37
C ASN A 71 6.59 -16.30 -11.22
N ARG A 72 5.91 -17.29 -10.64
CA ARG A 72 5.05 -18.22 -11.39
C ARG A 72 3.61 -17.73 -11.59
N THR A 73 3.09 -16.82 -10.75
CA THR A 73 1.67 -16.46 -10.71
C THR A 73 1.42 -14.99 -10.39
N CYS A 74 2.40 -14.12 -10.61
CA CYS A 74 2.27 -12.71 -10.30
C CYS A 74 2.02 -11.86 -11.54
N SER A 75 1.08 -10.93 -11.43
CA SER A 75 0.99 -9.80 -12.37
C SER A 75 2.26 -8.95 -12.31
N SER A 76 2.46 -8.14 -13.32
CA SER A 76 3.46 -7.06 -13.26
C SER A 76 3.20 -6.20 -12.03
N LEU A 77 4.23 -5.65 -11.43
CA LEU A 77 4.09 -4.65 -10.39
C LEU A 77 3.70 -3.34 -11.07
N PHE A 78 2.56 -2.79 -10.70
CA PHE A 78 2.11 -1.51 -11.25
C PHE A 78 2.74 -0.38 -10.46
N PHE A 79 3.60 0.40 -11.11
CA PHE A 79 4.22 1.60 -10.54
C PHE A 79 3.81 2.82 -11.33
N ARG A 80 3.33 3.83 -10.63
CA ARG A 80 3.21 5.17 -11.18
C ARG A 80 4.60 5.69 -11.59
N ALA A 81 4.78 6.02 -12.86
CA ALA A 81 6.04 6.52 -13.43
C ALA A 81 7.22 5.52 -13.41
N ALA A 82 7.14 4.47 -14.21
CA ALA A 82 8.23 3.50 -14.44
C ALA A 82 9.59 4.14 -14.79
N SER A 83 9.60 5.38 -15.32
CA SER A 83 10.82 6.09 -15.75
C SER A 83 11.66 6.68 -14.62
N THR A 84 11.10 6.89 -13.41
CA THR A 84 11.82 7.49 -12.27
C THR A 84 12.10 6.52 -11.13
N THR A 85 11.49 5.34 -11.15
CA THR A 85 11.62 4.35 -10.08
C THR A 85 12.90 3.55 -10.22
N THR A 86 13.73 3.55 -9.18
CA THR A 86 14.98 2.81 -9.15
C THR A 86 14.72 1.29 -9.02
N GLU A 87 15.68 0.46 -9.42
CA GLU A 87 15.61 -1.00 -9.21
C GLU A 87 15.47 -1.37 -7.72
N THR A 88 16.11 -0.59 -6.84
CA THR A 88 16.01 -0.79 -5.38
C THR A 88 14.59 -0.56 -4.88
N GLU A 89 13.91 0.47 -5.35
CA GLU A 89 12.51 0.74 -5.00
C GLU A 89 11.57 -0.36 -5.53
N ARG A 90 11.80 -0.82 -6.76
CA ARG A 90 11.03 -1.95 -7.33
C ARG A 90 11.22 -3.23 -6.50
N CYS A 91 12.46 -3.53 -6.09
CA CYS A 91 12.74 -4.66 -5.20
C CYS A 91 12.05 -4.50 -3.84
N TYR A 92 12.14 -3.33 -3.22
CA TYR A 92 11.47 -3.03 -1.96
C TYR A 92 9.96 -3.24 -2.07
N ALA A 93 9.34 -2.66 -3.07
CA ALA A 93 7.90 -2.77 -3.29
C ALA A 93 7.46 -4.22 -3.51
N ASN A 94 8.20 -4.99 -4.29
CA ASN A 94 7.93 -6.42 -4.48
C ASN A 94 7.99 -7.20 -3.15
N ILE A 95 8.96 -6.88 -2.28
CA ILE A 95 9.10 -7.52 -0.98
C ILE A 95 7.91 -7.17 -0.09
N ILE A 96 7.52 -5.90 -0.04
CA ILE A 96 6.39 -5.46 0.79
C ILE A 96 5.06 -6.07 0.32
N CYS A 97 4.80 -6.12 -0.99
CA CYS A 97 3.64 -6.85 -1.51
C CYS A 97 3.64 -8.33 -1.10
N LYS A 98 4.81 -8.97 -1.16
CA LYS A 98 4.98 -10.36 -0.73
C LYS A 98 4.69 -10.53 0.77
N TRP A 99 5.15 -9.61 1.60
CA TRP A 99 4.86 -9.61 3.04
C TRP A 99 3.37 -9.39 3.31
N GLY A 100 2.74 -8.46 2.59
CA GLY A 100 1.29 -8.27 2.65
C GLY A 100 0.54 -9.55 2.31
N TYR A 101 0.94 -10.25 1.25
CA TYR A 101 0.38 -11.56 0.91
C TYR A 101 0.61 -12.61 2.02
N GLU A 102 1.80 -12.68 2.61
CA GLU A 102 2.08 -13.60 3.73
C GLU A 102 1.20 -13.32 4.95
N ILE A 103 0.94 -12.05 5.23
CA ILE A 103 0.01 -11.63 6.31
C ILE A 103 -1.42 -12.08 5.98
N THR A 104 -1.90 -11.84 4.76
CA THR A 104 -3.27 -12.28 4.37
C THR A 104 -3.43 -13.79 4.44
N GLN A 105 -2.39 -14.56 4.08
CA GLN A 105 -2.41 -16.02 4.26
C GLN A 105 -2.46 -16.42 5.73
N GLY A 106 -1.77 -15.68 6.62
CA GLY A 106 -1.85 -15.89 8.07
C GLY A 106 -3.26 -15.66 8.61
N MET A 107 -3.97 -14.66 8.09
CA MET A 107 -5.35 -14.38 8.49
C MET A 107 -6.31 -15.51 8.12
N ASN A 108 -6.06 -16.20 7.04
CA ASN A 108 -6.94 -17.26 6.55
C ASN A 108 -7.00 -18.51 7.46
N ILE A 109 -6.21 -18.52 8.56
CA ILE A 109 -6.23 -19.62 9.55
C ILE A 109 -7.54 -19.63 10.35
N PHE A 110 -8.01 -18.45 10.77
CA PHE A 110 -9.13 -18.33 11.70
C PHE A 110 -10.41 -17.85 11.05
N GLU A 111 -10.30 -17.13 9.93
CA GLU A 111 -11.43 -16.61 9.17
C GLU A 111 -11.09 -16.61 7.69
N ASN A 112 -12.03 -17.04 6.85
CA ASN A 112 -11.87 -16.92 5.41
C ASN A 112 -11.77 -15.44 5.04
N ILE A 113 -10.64 -15.05 4.43
CA ILE A 113 -10.49 -13.71 3.89
C ILE A 113 -11.53 -13.45 2.79
N PRO A 114 -11.97 -12.20 2.59
CA PRO A 114 -12.88 -11.87 1.51
C PRO A 114 -12.35 -12.35 0.15
N ASN A 115 -13.22 -12.97 -0.62
CA ASN A 115 -12.86 -13.39 -1.97
C ASN A 115 -12.70 -12.17 -2.88
N VAL A 116 -11.75 -12.27 -3.80
CA VAL A 116 -11.58 -11.25 -4.85
C VAL A 116 -12.84 -11.17 -5.69
N ASN A 117 -13.46 -10.01 -5.71
CA ASN A 117 -14.77 -9.75 -6.31
C ASN A 117 -14.65 -8.78 -7.50
N PHE A 118 -13.98 -9.21 -8.57
CA PHE A 118 -13.94 -8.45 -9.82
C PHE A 118 -14.95 -8.98 -10.83
N PRO A 119 -15.69 -8.08 -11.51
CA PRO A 119 -16.55 -8.49 -12.61
C PRO A 119 -15.72 -8.86 -13.83
N ASN A 120 -16.33 -9.66 -14.70
CA ASN A 120 -15.80 -9.85 -16.05
C ASN A 120 -16.21 -8.65 -16.91
N LEU A 121 -15.28 -7.74 -17.16
CA LEU A 121 -15.55 -6.52 -17.95
C LEU A 121 -15.41 -6.81 -19.44
N ASN A 122 -16.39 -6.34 -20.24
CA ASN A 122 -16.24 -6.32 -21.68
C ASN A 122 -15.15 -5.31 -22.09
N GLU A 123 -14.24 -5.72 -22.95
CA GLU A 123 -13.14 -4.90 -23.46
C GLU A 123 -13.63 -3.70 -24.28
N GLU A 124 -14.78 -3.82 -24.94
CA GLU A 124 -15.38 -2.74 -25.75
C GLU A 124 -15.91 -1.56 -24.93
N LEU A 125 -16.13 -1.75 -23.61
CA LEU A 125 -16.58 -0.66 -22.74
C LEU A 125 -15.51 0.41 -22.60
N THR A 126 -15.93 1.66 -22.65
CA THR A 126 -15.08 2.81 -22.28
C THR A 126 -14.68 2.75 -20.82
N ILE A 127 -13.64 3.46 -20.42
CA ILE A 127 -13.17 3.50 -19.01
C ILE A 127 -14.26 4.02 -18.08
N LEU A 128 -15.03 5.02 -18.52
CA LEU A 128 -16.17 5.55 -17.78
C LEU A 128 -17.24 4.47 -17.55
N GLU A 129 -17.57 3.70 -18.57
CA GLU A 129 -18.56 2.61 -18.45
C GLU A 129 -18.03 1.48 -17.58
N LYS A 130 -16.74 1.15 -17.65
CA LYS A 130 -16.10 0.16 -16.77
C LYS A 130 -16.14 0.60 -15.31
N ALA A 131 -15.86 1.87 -15.01
CA ALA A 131 -15.95 2.42 -13.66
C ALA A 131 -17.40 2.40 -13.14
N ALA A 132 -18.37 2.82 -13.96
CA ALA A 132 -19.78 2.77 -13.62
C ALA A 132 -20.29 1.33 -13.44
N TYR A 133 -19.81 0.39 -14.27
CA TYR A 133 -20.13 -1.02 -14.13
C TYR A 133 -19.61 -1.59 -12.81
N LEU A 134 -18.36 -1.32 -12.44
CA LEU A 134 -17.79 -1.78 -11.18
C LEU A 134 -18.55 -1.23 -9.97
N ARG A 135 -18.93 0.05 -9.98
CA ARG A 135 -19.77 0.62 -8.91
C ARG A 135 -21.11 -0.10 -8.76
N ARG A 136 -21.78 -0.40 -9.88
CA ARG A 136 -23.04 -1.17 -9.86
C ARG A 136 -22.83 -2.60 -9.34
N PHE A 137 -21.78 -3.25 -9.80
CA PHE A 137 -21.43 -4.61 -9.39
C PHE A 137 -21.15 -4.70 -7.88
N TRP A 138 -20.44 -3.72 -7.33
CA TRP A 138 -20.16 -3.58 -5.90
C TRP A 138 -21.31 -2.91 -5.11
N LYS A 139 -22.43 -2.59 -5.76
CA LYS A 139 -23.62 -1.97 -5.16
C LYS A 139 -23.35 -0.64 -4.45
N LEU A 140 -22.40 0.15 -4.93
CA LEU A 140 -22.01 1.44 -4.33
C LEU A 140 -22.96 2.59 -4.70
N GLY A 141 -23.84 2.40 -5.69
CA GLY A 141 -24.67 3.47 -6.23
C GLY A 141 -23.84 4.57 -6.88
N ASN A 142 -24.44 5.79 -7.00
CA ASN A 142 -23.81 6.94 -7.63
C ASN A 142 -23.45 8.06 -6.64
N THR A 143 -23.65 7.85 -5.33
CA THR A 143 -23.30 8.80 -4.27
C THR A 143 -21.81 8.79 -3.95
N PRO A 144 -21.28 9.80 -3.24
CA PRO A 144 -19.91 9.76 -2.72
C PRO A 144 -19.64 8.48 -1.92
N ILE A 145 -18.45 7.94 -2.03
CA ILE A 145 -18.02 6.74 -1.26
C ILE A 145 -17.52 7.23 0.10
N ASP A 146 -18.05 6.70 1.19
CA ASP A 146 -17.64 7.11 2.53
C ASP A 146 -16.22 6.68 2.88
N ASN A 147 -15.90 5.41 2.68
CA ASN A 147 -14.58 4.84 2.95
C ASN A 147 -14.16 3.91 1.82
N ILE A 148 -13.17 4.34 1.03
CA ILE A 148 -12.69 3.56 -0.11
C ILE A 148 -11.85 2.36 0.31
N THR A 149 -11.08 2.47 1.40
CA THR A 149 -10.27 1.36 1.92
C THR A 149 -11.17 0.20 2.32
N SER A 150 -12.25 0.45 3.07
CA SER A 150 -13.21 -0.60 3.43
C SER A 150 -13.86 -1.23 2.20
N VAL A 151 -14.25 -0.41 1.20
CA VAL A 151 -14.83 -0.93 -0.05
C VAL A 151 -13.87 -1.89 -0.76
N LEU A 152 -12.58 -1.56 -0.81
CA LEU A 152 -11.57 -2.42 -1.41
C LEU A 152 -11.41 -3.72 -0.65
N GLU A 153 -11.30 -3.66 0.68
CA GLU A 153 -11.11 -4.82 1.55
C GLU A 153 -12.32 -5.75 1.53
N ASP A 154 -13.53 -5.23 1.56
CA ASP A 154 -14.78 -6.00 1.43
C ASP A 154 -14.86 -6.77 0.09
N ASN A 155 -14.15 -6.31 -0.93
CA ASN A 155 -14.05 -6.95 -2.24
C ASN A 155 -12.75 -7.74 -2.45
N GLY A 156 -12.03 -8.06 -1.39
CA GLY A 156 -10.86 -8.93 -1.40
C GLY A 156 -9.58 -8.28 -1.92
N ILE A 157 -9.48 -6.95 -1.84
CA ILE A 157 -8.29 -6.17 -2.18
C ILE A 157 -7.68 -5.64 -0.88
N PHE A 158 -6.51 -6.13 -0.49
CA PHE A 158 -5.90 -5.80 0.79
C PHE A 158 -4.99 -4.58 0.70
N VAL A 159 -5.17 -3.64 1.62
CA VAL A 159 -4.42 -2.39 1.66
C VAL A 159 -3.45 -2.40 2.84
N PHE A 160 -2.16 -2.22 2.55
CA PHE A 160 -1.09 -2.11 3.54
C PHE A 160 -0.43 -0.74 3.45
N ILE A 161 0.14 -0.28 4.57
CA ILE A 161 0.73 1.05 4.67
C ILE A 161 2.23 0.95 4.93
N VAL A 162 3.00 1.78 4.24
CA VAL A 162 4.42 2.01 4.51
C VAL A 162 4.66 3.48 4.78
N ASP A 163 5.63 3.79 5.62
CA ASP A 163 6.14 5.15 5.83
C ASP A 163 7.57 5.22 5.31
N SER A 164 7.74 5.77 4.11
CA SER A 164 9.05 5.86 3.49
C SER A 164 9.22 7.15 2.69
N SER A 165 10.04 8.04 3.23
CA SER A 165 10.46 9.28 2.54
C SER A 165 11.30 9.03 1.29
N GLU A 166 11.90 7.84 1.16
CA GLU A 166 12.80 7.48 0.07
C GLU A 166 12.06 6.89 -1.13
N LEU A 167 10.82 6.44 -0.95
CA LEU A 167 9.99 6.00 -2.06
C LEU A 167 9.46 7.20 -2.83
N HIS A 168 9.69 7.22 -4.13
CA HIS A 168 9.19 8.27 -5.03
C HIS A 168 7.72 8.07 -5.38
N THR A 169 7.19 6.87 -5.20
CA THR A 169 5.80 6.52 -5.48
C THR A 169 4.89 6.74 -4.27
N ASP A 170 3.67 7.18 -4.53
CA ASP A 170 2.63 7.39 -3.52
C ASP A 170 1.89 6.07 -3.19
N ALA A 171 1.69 5.23 -4.21
CA ALA A 171 1.09 3.91 -4.09
C ALA A 171 1.62 2.96 -5.18
N TYR A 172 1.38 1.67 -4.99
CA TYR A 172 1.60 0.63 -6.00
C TYR A 172 0.78 -0.62 -5.66
N SER A 173 0.49 -1.43 -6.67
CA SER A 173 -0.31 -2.64 -6.50
C SER A 173 0.29 -3.85 -7.22
N LYS A 174 -0.09 -5.03 -6.74
CA LYS A 174 0.30 -6.32 -7.32
C LYS A 174 -0.74 -7.40 -7.01
N ILE A 175 -0.95 -8.32 -7.95
CA ILE A 175 -1.72 -9.54 -7.69
C ILE A 175 -0.72 -10.68 -7.44
N ILE A 176 -0.82 -11.36 -6.29
CA ILE A 176 0.01 -12.50 -5.91
C ILE A 176 -0.92 -13.69 -5.65
N ASN A 177 -0.77 -14.76 -6.41
CA ASN A 177 -1.61 -15.96 -6.32
C ASN A 177 -3.13 -15.65 -6.30
N GLY A 178 -3.54 -14.69 -7.13
CA GLY A 178 -4.93 -14.26 -7.25
C GLY A 178 -5.40 -13.23 -6.22
N ILE A 179 -4.57 -12.88 -5.22
CA ILE A 179 -4.89 -11.89 -4.19
C ILE A 179 -4.30 -10.53 -4.57
N PRO A 180 -5.12 -9.49 -4.78
CA PRO A 180 -4.66 -8.13 -5.02
C PRO A 180 -4.18 -7.48 -3.73
N ILE A 181 -3.00 -6.90 -3.78
CA ILE A 181 -2.38 -6.15 -2.70
C ILE A 181 -2.10 -4.73 -3.19
N ILE A 182 -2.54 -3.75 -2.43
CA ILE A 182 -2.20 -2.32 -2.62
C ILE A 182 -1.33 -1.88 -1.45
N ILE A 183 -0.24 -1.19 -1.76
CA ILE A 183 0.62 -0.56 -0.77
C ILE A 183 0.51 0.95 -0.92
N LEU A 184 0.18 1.63 0.16
CA LEU A 184 0.18 3.09 0.25
C LEU A 184 1.39 3.59 1.01
N ASN A 185 1.96 4.70 0.58
CA ASN A 185 3.03 5.38 1.28
C ASN A 185 2.47 6.56 2.10
N GLU A 186 2.44 6.40 3.43
CA GLU A 186 1.90 7.41 4.36
C GLU A 186 2.73 8.71 4.38
N TYR A 187 3.99 8.65 4.01
CA TYR A 187 4.88 9.82 4.03
C TYR A 187 4.43 10.94 3.08
N LYS A 188 3.61 10.61 2.09
CA LYS A 188 3.22 11.55 1.03
C LYS A 188 1.70 11.71 0.93
N GLY A 189 1.28 12.94 0.84
CA GLY A 189 -0.07 13.30 0.42
C GLY A 189 -1.02 13.68 1.55
N THR A 190 -2.25 13.93 1.14
CA THR A 190 -3.40 14.23 1.98
C THR A 190 -4.39 13.08 1.94
N ALA A 191 -5.35 13.02 2.86
CA ALA A 191 -6.37 11.96 2.85
C ALA A 191 -7.14 11.89 1.52
N VAL A 192 -7.45 13.05 0.89
CA VAL A 192 -8.11 13.07 -0.42
C VAL A 192 -7.22 12.54 -1.54
N ARG A 193 -5.90 12.70 -1.42
CA ARG A 193 -4.95 12.13 -2.37
C ARG A 193 -4.86 10.62 -2.22
N TRP A 194 -4.83 10.10 -0.99
CA TRP A 194 -4.86 8.66 -0.72
C TRP A 194 -6.07 7.98 -1.37
N ARG A 195 -7.24 8.59 -1.27
CA ARG A 195 -8.45 8.07 -1.91
C ARG A 195 -8.29 7.96 -3.43
N PHE A 196 -7.68 8.99 -4.03
CA PHE A 196 -7.42 8.98 -5.46
C PHE A 196 -6.37 7.91 -5.83
N ASP A 197 -5.29 7.82 -5.07
CA ASP A 197 -4.22 6.84 -5.31
C ASP A 197 -4.74 5.39 -5.16
N LEU A 198 -5.59 5.10 -4.15
CA LEU A 198 -6.27 3.80 -4.01
C LEU A 198 -7.13 3.47 -5.24
N CYS A 199 -7.91 4.43 -5.73
CA CYS A 199 -8.74 4.21 -6.91
C CYS A 199 -7.91 4.13 -8.20
N HIS A 200 -6.75 4.77 -8.26
CA HIS A 200 -5.79 4.66 -9.35
C HIS A 200 -5.21 3.23 -9.41
N GLU A 201 -4.77 2.71 -8.26
CA GLU A 201 -4.31 1.32 -8.15
C GLU A 201 -5.42 0.32 -8.46
N LEU A 202 -6.66 0.59 -8.01
CA LEU A 202 -7.83 -0.19 -8.43
C LEU A 202 -8.00 -0.17 -9.95
N GLY A 203 -7.78 0.96 -10.60
CA GLY A 203 -7.77 1.09 -12.05
C GLY A 203 -6.78 0.13 -12.71
N HIS A 204 -5.56 0.05 -12.21
CA HIS A 204 -4.57 -0.91 -12.71
C HIS A 204 -5.02 -2.35 -12.51
N LEU A 205 -5.52 -2.71 -11.33
CA LEU A 205 -5.99 -4.06 -11.01
C LEU A 205 -7.19 -4.49 -11.89
N VAL A 206 -8.01 -3.54 -12.31
CA VAL A 206 -9.23 -3.81 -13.10
C VAL A 206 -8.93 -3.82 -14.60
N LEU A 207 -8.18 -2.83 -15.09
CA LEU A 207 -7.96 -2.59 -16.52
C LEU A 207 -6.73 -3.32 -17.06
N HIS A 208 -5.68 -3.46 -16.26
CA HIS A 208 -4.34 -3.81 -16.73
C HIS A 208 -3.81 -5.13 -16.16
N LYS A 209 -4.62 -5.89 -15.42
CA LYS A 209 -4.21 -7.15 -14.76
C LYS A 209 -3.61 -8.20 -15.72
N ASN A 210 -3.97 -8.15 -16.98
CA ASN A 210 -3.53 -9.11 -18.00
C ASN A 210 -2.30 -8.63 -18.80
N LEU A 211 -1.83 -7.40 -18.60
CA LEU A 211 -0.65 -6.89 -19.29
C LEU A 211 0.62 -7.55 -18.75
N SER A 212 1.49 -7.98 -19.63
CA SER A 212 2.86 -8.37 -19.27
C SER A 212 3.68 -7.14 -18.84
N ALA A 213 4.79 -7.36 -18.14
CA ALA A 213 5.68 -6.27 -17.73
C ALA A 213 6.17 -5.43 -18.93
N THR A 214 6.50 -6.10 -20.04
CA THR A 214 6.97 -5.46 -21.26
C THR A 214 5.87 -4.61 -21.91
N GLU A 215 4.63 -5.12 -21.98
CA GLU A 215 3.49 -4.36 -22.51
C GLU A 215 3.16 -3.16 -21.63
N PHE A 216 3.26 -3.32 -20.30
CA PHE A 216 3.06 -2.24 -19.35
C PHE A 216 4.10 -1.13 -19.55
N GLU A 217 5.39 -1.47 -19.62
CA GLU A 217 6.47 -0.50 -19.84
C GLU A 217 6.36 0.20 -21.18
N PHE A 218 6.04 -0.53 -22.25
CA PHE A 218 5.88 0.04 -23.59
C PHE A 218 4.70 1.02 -23.69
N ASN A 219 3.63 0.76 -22.93
CA ASN A 219 2.41 1.58 -22.94
C ASN A 219 2.25 2.44 -21.68
N ALA A 220 3.31 2.67 -20.90
CA ALA A 220 3.23 3.27 -19.57
C ALA A 220 2.41 4.56 -19.51
N GLU A 221 2.62 5.50 -20.44
CA GLU A 221 1.87 6.76 -20.47
C GLU A 221 0.35 6.54 -20.69
N ARG A 222 -0.03 5.62 -21.57
CA ARG A 222 -1.44 5.27 -21.81
C ARG A 222 -2.06 4.61 -20.59
N VAL A 223 -1.40 3.63 -20.03
CA VAL A 223 -1.84 2.84 -18.87
C VAL A 223 -2.05 3.73 -17.64
N GLU A 224 -1.15 4.68 -17.39
CA GLU A 224 -1.25 5.67 -16.32
C GLU A 224 -2.43 6.63 -16.50
N LYS A 225 -2.66 7.08 -17.75
CA LYS A 225 -3.81 7.93 -18.07
C LYS A 225 -5.13 7.18 -17.89
N GLU A 226 -5.18 5.92 -18.33
CA GLU A 226 -6.35 5.05 -18.17
C GLU A 226 -6.69 4.81 -16.70
N ALA A 227 -5.70 4.49 -15.87
CA ALA A 227 -5.87 4.31 -14.43
C ALA A 227 -6.34 5.60 -13.73
N SER A 228 -5.75 6.74 -14.08
CA SER A 228 -6.16 8.04 -13.54
C SER A 228 -7.59 8.44 -13.95
N LEU A 229 -7.97 8.18 -15.20
CA LEU A 229 -9.32 8.41 -15.68
C LEU A 229 -10.32 7.48 -14.96
N PHE A 230 -9.96 6.20 -14.79
CA PHE A 230 -10.78 5.24 -14.06
C PHE A 230 -11.02 5.72 -12.62
N ALA A 231 -9.95 6.11 -11.91
CA ALA A 231 -10.03 6.65 -10.54
C ALA A 231 -10.99 7.83 -10.45
N SER A 232 -10.84 8.79 -11.36
CA SER A 232 -11.72 9.95 -11.47
C SER A 232 -13.18 9.58 -11.67
N CYS A 233 -13.47 8.71 -12.64
CA CYS A 233 -14.85 8.27 -12.94
C CYS A 233 -15.44 7.39 -11.84
N PHE A 234 -14.60 6.60 -11.16
CA PHE A 234 -15.02 5.74 -10.06
C PHE A 234 -15.37 6.54 -8.81
N LEU A 235 -14.58 7.55 -8.46
CA LEU A 235 -14.85 8.44 -7.32
C LEU A 235 -16.01 9.41 -7.60
N MET A 236 -16.12 9.90 -8.83
CA MET A 236 -17.09 10.93 -9.24
C MET A 236 -17.87 10.45 -10.47
N PRO A 237 -18.95 9.65 -10.29
CA PRO A 237 -19.79 9.22 -11.41
C PRO A 237 -20.37 10.42 -12.18
N LYS A 238 -20.31 10.37 -13.51
CA LYS A 238 -20.61 11.51 -14.40
C LYS A 238 -21.94 12.17 -14.12
N GLU A 239 -23.00 11.38 -13.93
CA GLU A 239 -24.35 11.93 -13.76
C GLU A 239 -24.52 12.62 -12.41
N SER A 240 -24.18 11.93 -11.32
CA SER A 240 -24.39 12.46 -9.96
C SER A 240 -23.44 13.63 -9.66
N PHE A 241 -22.16 13.48 -9.97
CA PHE A 241 -21.19 14.56 -9.81
C PHE A 241 -21.53 15.74 -10.73
N GLY A 242 -21.87 15.49 -11.98
CA GLY A 242 -22.26 16.56 -12.93
C GLY A 242 -23.46 17.37 -12.44
N ASN A 243 -24.46 16.71 -11.85
CA ASN A 243 -25.64 17.37 -11.29
C ASN A 243 -25.32 18.19 -10.02
N SER A 244 -24.27 17.86 -9.29
CA SER A 244 -23.83 18.62 -8.12
C SER A 244 -23.08 19.91 -8.48
N VAL A 245 -22.59 20.04 -9.73
CA VAL A 245 -21.89 21.24 -10.22
C VAL A 245 -22.90 22.25 -10.77
N VAL A 246 -23.50 23.06 -9.91
CA VAL A 246 -24.51 24.05 -10.32
C VAL A 246 -23.87 25.26 -11.01
N THR A 247 -22.81 25.80 -10.44
CA THR A 247 -22.02 26.89 -11.03
C THR A 247 -20.53 26.55 -10.95
N PRO A 248 -19.81 26.55 -12.07
CA PRO A 248 -18.39 26.19 -12.06
C PRO A 248 -17.52 27.38 -11.62
N LYS A 249 -17.63 27.76 -10.34
CA LYS A 249 -16.75 28.70 -9.66
C LYS A 249 -15.86 27.98 -8.67
N LEU A 250 -14.65 28.51 -8.44
CA LEU A 250 -13.67 27.82 -7.60
C LEU A 250 -14.16 27.65 -6.15
N GLU A 251 -14.95 28.60 -5.66
CA GLU A 251 -15.53 28.58 -4.33
C GLU A 251 -16.54 27.42 -4.15
N ASP A 252 -17.32 27.11 -5.18
CA ASP A 252 -18.32 26.04 -5.11
C ASP A 252 -17.64 24.66 -5.01
N PHE A 253 -16.46 24.49 -5.62
CA PHE A 253 -15.67 23.26 -5.50
C PHE A 253 -15.10 23.02 -4.09
N ILE A 254 -15.05 24.04 -3.24
CA ILE A 254 -14.65 23.87 -1.83
C ILE A 254 -15.73 23.05 -1.08
N GLU A 255 -17.00 23.36 -1.31
CA GLU A 255 -18.12 22.62 -0.68
C GLU A 255 -18.25 21.22 -1.29
N LEU A 256 -18.12 21.09 -2.62
CA LEU A 256 -18.10 19.79 -3.29
C LEU A 256 -16.96 18.89 -2.80
N LYS A 257 -15.80 19.48 -2.42
CA LYS A 257 -14.69 18.72 -1.85
C LYS A 257 -15.06 18.07 -0.52
N LYS A 258 -15.85 18.75 0.33
CA LYS A 258 -16.31 18.17 1.60
C LYS A 258 -17.23 16.97 1.35
N GLU A 259 -18.09 17.05 0.36
CA GLU A 259 -19.02 15.99 -0.01
C GLU A 259 -18.33 14.82 -0.70
N TRP A 260 -17.58 15.08 -1.77
CA TRP A 260 -16.99 14.06 -2.62
C TRP A 260 -15.65 13.53 -2.12
N LYS A 261 -15.02 14.23 -1.18
CA LYS A 261 -13.70 13.88 -0.62
C LYS A 261 -12.64 13.64 -1.71
N VAL A 262 -12.62 14.52 -2.71
CA VAL A 262 -11.72 14.51 -3.86
C VAL A 262 -11.10 15.89 -4.03
N SER A 263 -9.88 15.99 -4.55
CA SER A 263 -9.22 17.27 -4.75
C SER A 263 -9.96 18.17 -5.75
N ILE A 264 -9.94 19.48 -5.52
CA ILE A 264 -10.52 20.46 -6.44
C ILE A 264 -9.91 20.32 -7.83
N THR A 265 -8.62 20.05 -7.91
CA THR A 265 -7.92 19.82 -9.17
C THR A 265 -8.52 18.63 -9.94
N ALA A 266 -8.79 17.50 -9.28
CA ALA A 266 -9.40 16.33 -9.91
C ALA A 266 -10.87 16.60 -10.32
N MET A 267 -11.63 17.36 -9.52
CA MET A 267 -12.99 17.78 -9.87
C MET A 267 -13.00 18.64 -11.13
N LEU A 268 -12.09 19.61 -11.23
CA LEU A 268 -11.97 20.47 -12.40
C LEU A 268 -11.62 19.67 -13.66
N TYR A 269 -10.71 18.70 -13.53
CA TYR A 269 -10.38 17.78 -14.61
C TYR A 269 -11.61 17.01 -15.11
N ASN A 270 -12.38 16.44 -14.16
CA ASN A 270 -13.62 15.74 -14.51
C ASN A 270 -14.67 16.63 -15.16
N CYS A 271 -14.84 17.86 -14.69
CA CYS A 271 -15.76 18.81 -15.29
C CYS A 271 -15.42 19.09 -16.76
N GLU A 272 -14.14 19.22 -17.08
CA GLU A 272 -13.69 19.39 -18.47
C GLU A 272 -13.90 18.10 -19.27
N HIS A 273 -13.46 16.97 -18.75
CA HIS A 273 -13.58 15.67 -19.40
C HIS A 273 -15.04 15.27 -19.68
N PHE A 274 -15.96 15.59 -18.78
CA PHE A 274 -17.40 15.33 -18.94
C PHE A 274 -18.12 16.36 -19.81
N GLY A 275 -17.43 17.43 -20.23
CA GLY A 275 -18.01 18.52 -21.02
C GLY A 275 -18.91 19.48 -20.22
N ILE A 276 -18.81 19.47 -18.86
CA ILE A 276 -19.53 20.39 -17.95
C ILE A 276 -18.97 21.80 -18.09
N ILE A 277 -17.66 21.92 -18.27
CA ILE A 277 -16.98 23.19 -18.56
C ILE A 277 -16.12 23.07 -19.83
N SER A 278 -15.92 24.20 -20.51
CA SER A 278 -15.01 24.25 -21.66
C SER A 278 -13.54 24.20 -21.20
N ASN A 279 -12.63 23.77 -22.09
CA ASN A 279 -11.20 23.78 -21.83
C ASN A 279 -10.67 25.18 -21.43
N ASN A 280 -11.19 26.27 -22.07
CA ASN A 280 -10.80 27.63 -21.68
C ASN A 280 -11.17 27.96 -20.24
N LYS A 281 -12.37 27.53 -19.79
CA LYS A 281 -12.82 27.69 -18.40
C LYS A 281 -11.98 26.86 -17.44
N TYR A 282 -11.66 25.61 -17.77
CA TYR A 282 -10.77 24.74 -17.03
C TYR A 282 -9.40 25.39 -16.79
N ILE A 283 -8.75 25.87 -17.85
CA ILE A 283 -7.46 26.57 -17.77
C ILE A 283 -7.55 27.82 -16.88
N ALA A 284 -8.64 28.59 -17.02
CA ALA A 284 -8.86 29.80 -16.19
C ALA A 284 -8.99 29.45 -14.71
N LEU A 285 -9.73 28.38 -14.36
CA LEU A 285 -9.89 27.92 -12.98
C LEU A 285 -8.57 27.36 -12.41
N LEU A 286 -7.79 26.64 -13.20
CA LEU A 286 -6.46 26.17 -12.77
C LEU A 286 -5.48 27.34 -12.51
N LYS A 287 -5.56 28.43 -13.29
CA LYS A 287 -4.77 29.64 -13.02
C LYS A 287 -5.19 30.33 -11.71
N GLN A 288 -6.51 30.39 -11.43
CA GLN A 288 -7.03 30.92 -10.17
C GLN A 288 -6.57 30.07 -8.98
N LEU A 289 -6.68 28.73 -9.09
CA LEU A 289 -6.21 27.78 -8.10
C LEU A 289 -4.71 27.97 -7.81
N SER A 290 -3.89 28.10 -8.86
CA SER A 290 -2.46 28.40 -8.73
C SER A 290 -2.18 29.72 -8.03
N LYS A 291 -2.94 30.78 -8.37
CA LYS A 291 -2.80 32.12 -7.75
C LYS A 291 -3.15 32.10 -6.26
N LYS A 292 -4.11 31.26 -5.85
CA LYS A 292 -4.47 31.04 -4.44
C LYS A 292 -3.48 30.14 -3.69
N GLY A 293 -2.47 29.54 -4.38
CA GLY A 293 -1.51 28.61 -3.79
C GLY A 293 -2.06 27.19 -3.58
N TRP A 294 -3.27 26.91 -4.04
CA TRP A 294 -3.97 25.65 -3.79
C TRP A 294 -3.44 24.46 -4.60
N ARG A 295 -2.45 24.66 -5.49
CA ARG A 295 -1.76 23.53 -6.11
C ARG A 295 -0.94 22.69 -5.14
N LYS A 296 -0.48 23.28 -4.03
CA LYS A 296 0.33 22.60 -3.02
C LYS A 296 -0.52 22.11 -1.85
N LYS A 297 -1.51 22.89 -1.47
CA LYS A 297 -2.40 22.62 -0.35
C LYS A 297 -3.74 23.27 -0.64
N GLU A 298 -4.75 22.46 -0.80
CA GLU A 298 -6.12 22.90 -1.01
C GLU A 298 -6.83 23.16 0.33
N PRO A 299 -7.92 23.94 0.35
CA PRO A 299 -8.76 24.06 1.54
C PRO A 299 -9.20 22.68 2.06
N PHE A 300 -9.23 22.54 3.38
CA PHE A 300 -9.65 21.33 4.11
C PHE A 300 -8.74 20.11 3.97
N ASP A 301 -7.57 20.19 3.33
CA ASP A 301 -6.67 19.04 3.21
C ASP A 301 -6.27 18.43 4.56
N ASP A 302 -6.18 19.24 5.62
CA ASP A 302 -5.81 18.77 6.95
C ASP A 302 -7.03 18.33 7.80
N GLU A 303 -8.23 18.48 7.29
CA GLU A 303 -9.46 18.16 8.04
C GLU A 303 -10.01 16.77 7.73
N PHE A 304 -9.54 16.16 6.64
CA PHE A 304 -9.94 14.80 6.29
C PHE A 304 -9.04 13.78 6.99
N GLU A 305 -9.67 12.81 7.62
CA GLU A 305 -8.97 11.67 8.20
C GLU A 305 -8.54 10.68 7.13
N PHE A 306 -7.38 10.05 7.34
CA PHE A 306 -6.91 8.96 6.49
C PHE A 306 -7.76 7.71 6.69
N GLU A 307 -8.22 7.13 5.60
CA GLU A 307 -9.05 5.92 5.60
C GLU A 307 -8.17 4.68 5.77
N LYS A 308 -7.62 4.49 6.97
CA LYS A 308 -6.76 3.34 7.30
C LYS A 308 -7.56 2.04 7.29
N SER A 309 -6.87 0.94 6.99
CA SER A 309 -7.43 -0.41 7.08
C SER A 309 -7.98 -0.68 8.49
N LYS A 310 -9.25 -1.08 8.55
CA LYS A 310 -9.88 -1.59 9.77
C LYS A 310 -9.97 -3.11 9.77
N TYR A 311 -9.81 -3.72 8.61
CA TYR A 311 -9.99 -5.16 8.46
C TYR A 311 -8.98 -5.93 9.31
N PHE A 312 -7.69 -5.60 9.18
CA PHE A 312 -6.66 -6.27 9.97
C PHE A 312 -6.75 -5.93 11.46
N HIS A 313 -7.09 -4.70 11.82
CA HIS A 313 -7.28 -4.30 13.22
C HIS A 313 -8.41 -5.12 13.87
N ASN A 314 -9.57 -5.18 13.24
CA ASN A 314 -10.71 -5.98 13.73
C ASN A 314 -10.35 -7.48 13.82
N TYR A 315 -9.59 -7.98 12.84
CA TYR A 315 -9.10 -9.36 12.84
C TYR A 315 -8.16 -9.60 14.04
N ALA A 316 -7.21 -8.69 14.27
CA ALA A 316 -6.26 -8.80 15.38
C ALA A 316 -6.98 -8.76 16.73
N GLU A 317 -7.92 -7.84 16.92
CA GLU A 317 -8.75 -7.79 18.13
C GLU A 317 -9.55 -9.06 18.36
N LYS A 318 -10.15 -9.60 17.29
CA LYS A 318 -11.03 -10.77 17.39
C LYS A 318 -10.28 -12.07 17.64
N TYR A 319 -9.12 -12.25 17.04
CA TYR A 319 -8.41 -13.53 17.01
C TYR A 319 -7.03 -13.52 17.66
N LEU A 320 -6.26 -12.43 17.50
CA LEU A 320 -4.84 -12.41 17.87
C LEU A 320 -4.60 -11.87 19.31
N THR A 321 -5.65 -11.55 20.06
CA THR A 321 -5.60 -11.28 21.49
C THR A 321 -5.43 -12.57 22.31
N ASP A 322 -5.75 -13.73 21.75
CA ASP A 322 -5.41 -15.02 22.33
C ASP A 322 -3.97 -15.42 21.96
N LYS A 323 -3.17 -15.78 22.98
CA LYS A 323 -1.76 -16.11 22.81
C LYS A 323 -1.53 -17.29 21.86
N ASN A 324 -2.33 -18.34 21.95
CA ASN A 324 -2.15 -19.54 21.12
C ASN A 324 -2.48 -19.22 19.65
N ASN A 325 -3.50 -18.41 19.40
CA ASN A 325 -3.86 -17.94 18.07
C ASN A 325 -2.77 -17.06 17.48
N PHE A 326 -2.23 -16.13 18.29
CA PHE A 326 -1.10 -15.31 17.88
C PHE A 326 0.13 -16.16 17.52
N GLU A 327 0.47 -17.16 18.33
CA GLU A 327 1.57 -18.08 18.04
C GLU A 327 1.34 -18.86 16.74
N GLN A 328 0.12 -19.34 16.48
CA GLN A 328 -0.21 -20.03 15.23
C GLN A 328 -0.06 -19.10 14.02
N PHE A 329 -0.60 -17.88 14.10
CA PHE A 329 -0.44 -16.85 13.08
C PHE A 329 1.03 -16.53 12.84
N ASN A 330 1.79 -16.23 13.90
CA ASN A 330 3.20 -15.89 13.82
C ASN A 330 4.06 -17.03 13.28
N ASN A 331 3.76 -18.28 13.63
CA ASN A 331 4.45 -19.48 13.10
C ASN A 331 4.26 -19.67 11.59
N LEU A 332 3.14 -19.20 11.02
CA LEU A 332 2.91 -19.22 9.58
C LEU A 332 3.54 -18.01 8.91
N VAL A 333 3.30 -16.81 9.43
CA VAL A 333 3.73 -15.54 8.83
C VAL A 333 5.24 -15.35 8.97
N ARG A 334 5.79 -15.55 10.16
CA ARG A 334 7.23 -15.45 10.52
C ARG A 334 7.89 -14.14 10.08
N LEU A 335 7.13 -13.07 9.91
CA LEU A 335 7.66 -11.74 9.65
C LEU A 335 8.05 -11.07 10.97
N PRO A 336 8.93 -10.04 10.95
CA PRO A 336 9.22 -9.28 12.16
C PRO A 336 7.96 -8.59 12.66
N ILE A 337 7.65 -8.73 13.96
CA ILE A 337 6.38 -8.27 14.55
C ILE A 337 6.18 -6.77 14.35
N LYS A 338 7.21 -5.94 14.55
CA LYS A 338 7.14 -4.49 14.30
C LYS A 338 6.79 -4.15 12.85
N ASP A 339 7.23 -4.97 11.89
CA ASP A 339 6.89 -4.75 10.49
C ASP A 339 5.43 -5.17 10.20
N ILE A 340 4.90 -6.20 10.86
CA ILE A 340 3.48 -6.57 10.80
C ILE A 340 2.64 -5.44 11.38
N GLU A 341 2.96 -4.96 12.59
CA GLU A 341 2.24 -3.85 13.24
C GLU A 341 2.16 -2.63 12.32
N ARG A 342 3.31 -2.23 11.74
CA ARG A 342 3.39 -1.08 10.83
C ARG A 342 2.58 -1.28 9.56
N LEU A 343 2.76 -2.40 8.85
CA LEU A 343 2.07 -2.67 7.59
C LEU A 343 0.55 -2.73 7.77
N CYS A 344 0.10 -3.22 8.91
CA CYS A 344 -1.31 -3.39 9.25
C CYS A 344 -1.92 -2.19 9.99
N SER A 345 -1.17 -1.09 10.11
CA SER A 345 -1.61 0.12 10.82
C SER A 345 -2.01 -0.11 12.28
N LEU A 346 -1.40 -1.11 12.93
CA LEU A 346 -1.54 -1.34 14.36
C LEU A 346 -0.64 -0.39 15.15
N PRO A 347 -0.99 -0.04 16.39
CA PRO A 347 -0.11 0.70 17.28
C PRO A 347 1.23 -0.02 17.48
N GLU A 348 2.33 0.74 17.60
CA GLU A 348 3.63 0.14 17.92
C GLU A 348 3.55 -0.58 19.29
N GLY A 349 4.01 -1.83 19.31
CA GLY A 349 3.95 -2.67 20.50
C GLY A 349 2.60 -3.33 20.76
N TYR A 350 1.68 -3.32 19.79
CA TYR A 350 0.40 -4.00 19.90
C TYR A 350 0.53 -5.47 20.35
N PHE A 351 1.57 -6.14 19.84
CA PHE A 351 1.89 -7.54 20.20
C PHE A 351 3.03 -7.66 21.22
N ALA A 352 3.38 -6.59 21.97
CA ALA A 352 4.51 -6.62 22.91
C ALA A 352 4.38 -7.69 23.99
N GLU A 353 3.18 -7.96 24.50
CA GLU A 353 2.91 -8.98 25.52
C GLU A 353 3.24 -10.40 25.04
N TYR A 354 3.20 -10.64 23.74
CA TYR A 354 3.47 -11.95 23.11
C TYR A 354 4.93 -12.10 22.65
N ASN A 355 5.71 -11.01 22.69
CA ASN A 355 7.06 -10.96 22.13
C ASN A 355 8.17 -11.38 23.12
N ASN A 356 7.83 -11.94 24.27
CA ASN A 356 8.75 -12.30 25.36
C ASN A 356 9.81 -13.39 25.01
N GLY A 357 10.09 -13.61 23.71
CA GLY A 357 11.08 -14.57 23.21
C GLY A 357 12.38 -13.98 22.67
N VAL A 358 12.50 -12.65 22.56
CA VAL A 358 13.74 -11.97 22.16
C VAL A 358 14.18 -11.05 23.30
N THR A 359 14.91 -11.60 24.26
CA THR A 359 15.62 -10.79 25.26
C THR A 359 16.70 -9.99 24.57
N THR A 360 16.43 -8.72 24.27
CA THR A 360 17.47 -7.72 24.17
C THR A 360 17.90 -7.42 25.62
N ASN A 361 19.09 -7.87 25.99
CA ASN A 361 19.77 -7.35 27.17
C ASN A 361 20.10 -5.87 26.88
N ASP A 362 19.27 -4.99 27.32
CA ASP A 362 19.58 -3.59 27.57
C ASP A 362 19.13 -3.28 29.00
N ASP A 363 20.00 -3.59 29.94
CA ASP A 363 20.11 -2.83 31.18
C ASP A 363 20.69 -1.46 30.81
N ASP A 364 19.88 -0.43 30.79
CA ASP A 364 20.16 0.79 31.56
C ASP A 364 19.08 1.88 31.37
N THR A 365 18.77 2.45 32.56
CA THR A 365 18.13 3.77 32.81
C THR A 365 16.62 3.92 32.68
N THR A 366 16.04 3.76 33.90
CA THR A 366 14.88 4.51 34.45
C THR A 366 14.60 5.87 33.83
N SER A 367 13.37 6.05 33.33
CA SER A 367 12.61 7.28 33.64
C SER A 367 11.11 7.04 33.50
N HIS A 368 10.42 7.21 34.63
CA HIS A 368 8.96 7.31 34.71
C HIS A 368 8.42 8.39 33.78
N ARG A 369 7.45 8.06 32.94
CA ARG A 369 6.43 9.03 32.48
C ARG A 369 5.05 8.44 32.63
N GLN A 370 4.29 9.08 33.49
CA GLN A 370 2.88 8.89 33.74
C GLN A 370 2.06 9.01 32.43
N LEU A 371 1.17 8.06 32.26
CA LEU A 371 0.05 8.15 31.35
C LEU A 371 -1.01 9.07 31.98
N ASP A 372 -1.20 10.24 31.41
CA ASP A 372 -2.39 11.05 31.63
C ASP A 372 -3.45 10.64 30.59
N LEU A 373 -4.51 10.07 31.09
CA LEU A 373 -5.75 9.81 30.37
C LEU A 373 -6.47 11.13 30.12
N PHE A 374 -6.82 11.39 28.90
CA PHE A 374 -7.66 12.53 28.54
C PHE A 374 -9.14 12.17 28.60
N ASN A 375 -9.85 13.07 29.28
CA ASN A 375 -11.30 13.28 29.21
C ASN A 375 -11.75 13.65 27.79
#